data_8a016bc5db5a81af85de0a9f656b604f
#
_entry.id   8a016bc5db5a81af85de0a9f656b604f
#
_cell.length_a   1.000
_cell.length_b   1.000
_cell.length_c   1.000
_cell.angle_alpha   90.00
_cell.angle_beta   90.00
_cell.angle_gamma   90.00
#
_symmetry.space_group_name_H-M   'P 1'
#
loop_
_entity.id
_entity.type
_entity.pdbx_description
1 polymer ?
#
loop_
_entity_poly.entity_id
_entity_poly.type
_entity_poly.pdbx_seq_one_letter_code
_entity_poly.pdbx_strand_id
1 'polypeptide(L)'
;MRAVPLKLEPILSLPNLVMGMWRRFGVHAFEGHVTLDDMMRIEAAGSLWHRTNPGQLVELAIIFPSSARMTTEERARMAAIVKRWEKTRTASATVVLADGLAGAMHRSVLTGLQMLAPPPHPTKIFGRTPEAVAWLAPYVQRLSGPDATAADLLAAVERLCDFFRAFRPPAT
;
A
#
# COMPACT_ATOMS: atom_id res chain seq x y z
N MET A 1 18.86 -15.03 21.11
CA MET A 1 18.66 -15.07 19.65
C MET A 1 18.35 -13.67 19.16
N ARG A 2 19.17 -13.06 18.28
CA ARG A 2 18.75 -11.81 17.62
C ARG A 2 17.62 -12.14 16.64
N ALA A 3 16.47 -11.51 16.81
CA ALA A 3 15.38 -11.64 15.85
C ALA A 3 15.89 -11.18 14.45
N VAL A 4 15.64 -12.01 13.45
CA VAL A 4 15.94 -11.61 12.05
C VAL A 4 15.06 -10.40 11.75
N PRO A 5 15.66 -9.27 11.31
CA PRO A 5 14.88 -8.06 11.05
C PRO A 5 13.81 -8.33 10.00
N LEU A 6 12.58 -7.87 10.26
CA LEU A 6 11.49 -7.92 9.30
C LEU A 6 11.90 -7.19 8.01
N LYS A 7 11.78 -7.85 6.87
CA LYS A 7 12.15 -7.31 5.57
C LYS A 7 10.99 -7.49 4.59
N LEU A 8 10.51 -6.38 4.02
CA LEU A 8 9.60 -6.40 2.89
C LEU A 8 10.37 -6.76 1.62
N GLU A 9 10.06 -7.90 1.02
CA GLU A 9 10.65 -8.31 -0.25
C GLU A 9 9.88 -7.65 -1.41
N PRO A 10 10.56 -6.88 -2.28
CA PRO A 10 9.91 -6.31 -3.45
C PRO A 10 9.42 -7.42 -4.39
N ILE A 11 8.13 -7.39 -4.74
CA ILE A 11 7.52 -8.29 -5.74
C ILE A 11 7.28 -7.59 -7.07
N LEU A 12 7.29 -6.26 -7.06
CA LEU A 12 7.24 -5.40 -8.25
C LEU A 12 7.98 -4.09 -7.94
N SER A 13 8.83 -3.65 -8.88
CA SER A 13 9.50 -2.36 -8.80
C SER A 13 9.43 -1.68 -10.16
N LEU A 14 8.80 -0.51 -10.20
CA LEU A 14 8.65 0.36 -11.36
C LEU A 14 9.15 1.77 -10.96
N PRO A 15 9.44 2.67 -11.92
CA PRO A 15 9.89 4.03 -11.60
C PRO A 15 8.95 4.83 -10.71
N ASN A 16 7.65 4.55 -10.77
CA ASN A 16 6.57 5.26 -10.08
C ASN A 16 5.85 4.41 -9.02
N LEU A 17 6.26 3.15 -8.82
CA LEU A 17 5.60 2.22 -7.91
C LEU A 17 6.57 1.15 -7.39
N VAL A 18 6.44 0.82 -6.11
CA VAL A 18 6.99 -0.43 -5.55
C VAL A 18 5.91 -1.19 -4.79
N MET A 19 5.91 -2.51 -4.93
CA MET A 19 5.12 -3.43 -4.10
C MET A 19 6.08 -4.33 -3.33
N GLY A 20 5.96 -4.35 -2.00
CA GLY A 20 6.75 -5.21 -1.13
C GLY A 20 5.85 -6.07 -0.25
N MET A 21 6.29 -7.29 0.02
CA MET A 21 5.55 -8.26 0.81
C MET A 21 6.42 -8.85 1.93
N TRP A 22 5.81 -9.06 3.09
CA TRP A 22 6.37 -9.86 4.17
C TRP A 22 5.27 -10.69 4.82
N ARG A 23 5.36 -12.02 4.74
CA ARG A 23 4.30 -12.94 5.21
C ARG A 23 2.92 -12.50 4.72
N ARG A 24 2.07 -11.96 5.61
CA ARG A 24 0.70 -11.49 5.34
C ARG A 24 0.57 -9.96 5.37
N PHE A 25 1.68 -9.25 5.24
CA PHE A 25 1.71 -7.79 5.18
C PHE A 25 2.22 -7.32 3.84
N GLY A 26 1.38 -6.63 3.09
CA GLY A 26 1.69 -6.01 1.81
C GLY A 26 1.81 -4.49 1.92
N VAL A 27 2.80 -3.92 1.27
CA VAL A 27 3.01 -2.48 1.18
C VAL A 27 3.14 -2.08 -0.28
N HIS A 28 2.36 -1.08 -0.68
CA HIS A 28 2.42 -0.47 -2.00
C HIS A 28 2.77 1.00 -1.84
N ALA A 29 3.83 1.47 -2.49
CA ALA A 29 4.21 2.88 -2.50
C ALA A 29 4.12 3.43 -3.93
N PHE A 30 3.38 4.52 -4.09
CA PHE A 30 3.09 5.14 -5.39
C PHE A 30 3.55 6.58 -5.41
N GLU A 31 4.12 7.00 -6.55
CA GLU A 31 4.39 8.40 -6.82
C GLU A 31 4.22 8.70 -8.31
N GLY A 32 3.52 9.78 -8.62
CA GLY A 32 3.29 10.15 -10.00
C GLY A 32 2.13 9.43 -10.66
N HIS A 33 2.21 9.29 -11.98
CA HIS A 33 1.17 8.70 -12.80
C HIS A 33 1.34 7.19 -12.89
N VAL A 34 0.31 6.46 -12.53
CA VAL A 34 0.21 5.00 -12.71
C VAL A 34 -0.57 4.73 -13.99
N THR A 35 0.10 4.22 -15.01
CA THR A 35 -0.47 3.96 -16.34
C THR A 35 -1.26 2.65 -16.37
N LEU A 36 -2.01 2.42 -17.46
CA LEU A 36 -2.70 1.14 -17.68
C LEU A 36 -1.71 -0.05 -17.75
N ASP A 37 -0.51 0.15 -18.34
CA ASP A 37 0.54 -0.89 -18.38
C ASP A 37 1.06 -1.19 -16.97
N ASP A 38 1.30 -0.16 -16.15
CA ASP A 38 1.67 -0.36 -14.75
C ASP A 38 0.59 -1.15 -13.99
N MET A 39 -0.68 -0.86 -14.22
CA MET A 39 -1.80 -1.57 -13.61
C MET A 39 -1.87 -3.04 -14.03
N MET A 40 -1.55 -3.38 -15.28
CA MET A 40 -1.43 -4.77 -15.71
C MET A 40 -0.29 -5.49 -14.98
N ARG A 41 0.83 -4.83 -14.77
CA ARG A 41 1.97 -5.37 -14.00
C ARG A 41 1.64 -5.56 -12.53
N ILE A 42 0.95 -4.59 -11.91
CA ILE A 42 0.43 -4.69 -10.54
C ILE A 42 -0.47 -5.91 -10.40
N GLU A 43 -1.42 -6.07 -11.33
CA GLU A 43 -2.37 -7.19 -11.31
C GLU A 43 -1.68 -8.54 -11.50
N ALA A 44 -0.70 -8.62 -12.40
CA ALA A 44 0.07 -9.83 -12.64
C ALA A 44 0.91 -10.23 -11.40
N ALA A 45 1.65 -9.28 -10.81
CA ALA A 45 2.47 -9.50 -9.62
C ALA A 45 1.62 -9.90 -8.41
N GLY A 46 0.52 -9.17 -8.15
CA GLY A 46 -0.41 -9.50 -7.07
C GLY A 46 -1.09 -10.85 -7.26
N SER A 47 -1.53 -11.18 -8.48
CA SER A 47 -2.15 -12.47 -8.79
C SER A 47 -1.17 -13.63 -8.63
N LEU A 48 0.09 -13.46 -9.02
CA LEU A 48 1.14 -14.46 -8.79
C LEU A 48 1.36 -14.67 -7.29
N TRP A 49 1.50 -13.57 -6.54
CA TRP A 49 1.69 -13.65 -5.08
C TRP A 49 0.51 -14.34 -4.39
N HIS A 50 -0.73 -14.00 -4.72
CA HIS A 50 -1.93 -14.63 -4.13
C HIS A 50 -2.04 -16.12 -4.44
N ARG A 51 -1.62 -16.57 -5.63
CA ARG A 51 -1.61 -18.01 -5.97
C ARG A 51 -0.60 -18.79 -5.14
N THR A 52 0.57 -18.21 -4.88
CA THR A 52 1.63 -18.85 -4.10
C THR A 52 1.45 -18.69 -2.59
N ASN A 53 0.65 -17.70 -2.15
CA ASN A 53 0.39 -17.39 -0.76
C ASN A 53 -1.14 -17.26 -0.50
N PRO A 54 -1.91 -18.34 -0.60
CA PRO A 54 -3.35 -18.29 -0.42
C PRO A 54 -3.72 -17.85 1.01
N GLY A 55 -4.81 -17.08 1.12
CA GLY A 55 -5.35 -16.60 2.40
C GLY A 55 -5.41 -15.08 2.51
N GLN A 56 -5.73 -14.62 3.71
CA GLN A 56 -5.93 -13.20 3.99
C GLN A 56 -4.61 -12.44 4.17
N LEU A 57 -4.63 -11.14 3.93
CA LEU A 57 -3.51 -10.22 4.10
C LEU A 57 -3.95 -8.90 4.74
N VAL A 58 -2.99 -8.15 5.23
CA VAL A 58 -3.11 -6.76 5.66
C VAL A 58 -2.35 -5.89 4.65
N GLU A 59 -2.94 -4.78 4.24
CA GLU A 59 -2.38 -3.94 3.18
C GLU A 59 -2.16 -2.49 3.63
N LEU A 60 -1.03 -1.93 3.24
CA LEU A 60 -0.68 -0.52 3.39
C LEU A 60 -0.39 0.08 2.03
N ALA A 61 -1.18 1.06 1.61
CA ALA A 61 -0.89 1.89 0.44
C ALA A 61 -0.31 3.24 0.89
N ILE A 62 0.79 3.66 0.29
CA ILE A 62 1.45 4.95 0.56
C ILE A 62 1.44 5.76 -0.74
N ILE A 63 0.78 6.90 -0.72
CA ILE A 63 0.66 7.81 -1.85
C ILE A 63 1.54 9.02 -1.58
N PHE A 64 2.63 9.14 -2.33
CA PHE A 64 3.50 10.32 -2.30
C PHE A 64 2.87 11.50 -3.04
N PRO A 65 3.23 12.74 -2.69
CA PRO A 65 2.73 13.92 -3.37
C PRO A 65 3.00 13.89 -4.87
N SER A 66 1.97 14.15 -5.67
CA SER A 66 2.10 14.22 -7.13
C SER A 66 1.03 15.12 -7.70
N SER A 67 1.34 15.83 -8.79
CA SER A 67 0.38 16.57 -9.59
C SER A 67 -0.29 15.72 -10.68
N ALA A 68 0.19 14.49 -10.87
CA ALA A 68 -0.34 13.57 -11.88
C ALA A 68 -1.78 13.14 -11.54
N ARG A 69 -2.63 13.12 -12.57
CA ARG A 69 -4.03 12.71 -12.45
C ARG A 69 -4.29 11.49 -13.31
N MET A 70 -4.96 10.51 -12.73
CA MET A 70 -5.45 9.36 -13.48
C MET A 70 -6.60 9.76 -14.39
N THR A 71 -6.63 9.21 -15.59
CA THR A 71 -7.76 9.29 -16.53
C THR A 71 -8.98 8.55 -15.95
N THR A 72 -10.13 8.69 -16.58
CA THR A 72 -11.34 7.97 -16.20
C THR A 72 -11.16 6.44 -16.34
N GLU A 73 -10.51 6.02 -17.43
CA GLU A 73 -10.22 4.61 -17.70
C GLU A 73 -9.27 4.01 -16.67
N GLU A 74 -8.18 4.71 -16.34
CA GLU A 74 -7.23 4.29 -15.30
C GLU A 74 -7.88 4.18 -13.93
N ARG A 75 -8.74 5.13 -13.56
CA ARG A 75 -9.51 5.05 -12.31
C ARG A 75 -10.42 3.82 -12.29
N ALA A 76 -11.13 3.56 -13.36
CA ALA A 76 -12.01 2.39 -13.48
C ALA A 76 -11.21 1.08 -13.38
N ARG A 77 -10.05 1.00 -14.05
CA ARG A 77 -9.17 -0.16 -13.99
C ARG A 77 -8.60 -0.38 -12.59
N MET A 78 -8.12 0.67 -11.94
CA MET A 78 -7.62 0.59 -10.56
C MET A 78 -8.71 0.12 -9.60
N ALA A 79 -9.93 0.66 -9.71
CA ALA A 79 -11.07 0.23 -8.90
C ALA A 79 -11.39 -1.27 -9.10
N ALA A 80 -11.30 -1.78 -10.34
CA ALA A 80 -11.50 -3.19 -10.64
C ALA A 80 -10.42 -4.09 -9.99
N ILE A 81 -9.15 -3.66 -10.00
CA ILE A 81 -8.04 -4.36 -9.34
C ILE A 81 -8.27 -4.40 -7.82
N VAL A 82 -8.60 -3.26 -7.21
CA VAL A 82 -8.88 -3.16 -5.78
C VAL A 82 -10.03 -4.09 -5.38
N LYS A 83 -11.12 -4.09 -6.15
CA LYS A 83 -12.31 -4.93 -5.91
C LYS A 83 -12.00 -6.43 -6.04
N ARG A 84 -11.12 -6.83 -6.97
CA ARG A 84 -10.73 -8.23 -7.16
C ARG A 84 -10.13 -8.84 -5.90
N TRP A 85 -9.30 -8.07 -5.17
CA TRP A 85 -8.61 -8.55 -3.97
C TRP A 85 -9.27 -8.13 -2.66
N GLU A 86 -10.41 -7.47 -2.72
CA GLU A 86 -11.13 -6.94 -1.56
C GLU A 86 -11.44 -8.04 -0.53
N LYS A 87 -11.84 -9.23 -1.00
CA LYS A 87 -12.20 -10.36 -0.15
C LYS A 87 -10.99 -11.03 0.53
N THR A 88 -9.78 -10.77 0.05
CA THR A 88 -8.54 -11.31 0.63
C THR A 88 -7.94 -10.41 1.70
N ARG A 89 -8.49 -9.20 1.90
CA ARG A 89 -8.00 -8.25 2.90
C ARG A 89 -8.69 -8.42 4.24
N THR A 90 -7.88 -8.48 5.31
CA THR A 90 -8.36 -8.43 6.71
C THR A 90 -8.47 -7.00 7.19
N ALA A 91 -7.55 -6.14 6.79
CA ALA A 91 -7.54 -4.70 7.05
C ALA A 91 -6.71 -3.99 5.99
N SER A 92 -7.03 -2.73 5.70
CA SER A 92 -6.23 -1.89 4.82
C SER A 92 -6.08 -0.47 5.34
N ALA A 93 -4.92 0.14 5.12
CA ALA A 93 -4.67 1.54 5.39
C ALA A 93 -4.13 2.24 4.15
N THR A 94 -4.54 3.50 3.95
CA THR A 94 -3.98 4.37 2.93
C THR A 94 -3.35 5.58 3.61
N VAL A 95 -2.09 5.84 3.31
CA VAL A 95 -1.37 7.04 3.75
C VAL A 95 -1.27 7.99 2.57
N VAL A 96 -1.74 9.21 2.75
CA VAL A 96 -1.60 10.29 1.77
C VAL A 96 -0.60 11.30 2.34
N LEU A 97 0.63 11.27 1.84
CA LEU A 97 1.77 12.07 2.34
C LEU A 97 1.76 13.53 1.86
N ALA A 98 0.71 13.99 1.20
CA ALA A 98 0.58 15.38 0.80
C ALA A 98 0.32 16.28 2.01
N ASP A 99 1.10 17.36 2.12
CA ASP A 99 0.97 18.35 3.19
C ASP A 99 -0.08 19.44 2.88
N GLY A 100 -0.44 20.20 3.91
CA GLY A 100 -1.31 21.37 3.81
C GLY A 100 -2.74 21.05 3.36
N LEU A 101 -3.39 22.06 2.77
CA LEU A 101 -4.79 22.01 2.37
C LEU A 101 -5.05 20.94 1.28
N ALA A 102 -4.14 20.80 0.31
CA ALA A 102 -4.28 19.80 -0.75
C ALA A 102 -4.30 18.37 -0.21
N GLY A 103 -3.41 18.05 0.73
CA GLY A 103 -3.40 16.74 1.40
C GLY A 103 -4.66 16.49 2.22
N ALA A 104 -5.15 17.50 2.94
CA ALA A 104 -6.41 17.41 3.70
C ALA A 104 -7.60 17.16 2.77
N MET A 105 -7.67 17.86 1.63
CA MET A 105 -8.72 17.64 0.61
C MET A 105 -8.66 16.22 0.03
N HIS A 106 -7.49 15.73 -0.36
CA HIS A 106 -7.37 14.36 -0.89
C HIS A 106 -7.84 13.31 0.11
N ARG A 107 -7.42 13.42 1.37
CA ARG A 107 -7.87 12.52 2.45
C ARG A 107 -9.39 12.60 2.66
N SER A 108 -9.95 13.81 2.64
CA SER A 108 -11.40 14.02 2.80
C SER A 108 -12.20 13.38 1.65
N VAL A 109 -11.75 13.54 0.40
CA VAL A 109 -12.39 12.92 -0.78
C VAL A 109 -12.36 11.40 -0.68
N LEU A 110 -11.19 10.82 -0.36
CA LEU A 110 -11.06 9.37 -0.21
C LEU A 110 -11.92 8.83 0.94
N THR A 111 -11.97 9.54 2.07
CA THR A 111 -12.84 9.18 3.20
C THR A 111 -14.31 9.24 2.79
N GLY A 112 -14.73 10.28 2.07
CA GLY A 112 -16.08 10.40 1.55
C GLY A 112 -16.48 9.24 0.61
N LEU A 113 -15.56 8.83 -0.28
CA LEU A 113 -15.78 7.67 -1.15
C LEU A 113 -15.93 6.36 -0.36
N GLN A 114 -15.13 6.17 0.68
CA GLN A 114 -15.28 5.00 1.57
C GLN A 114 -16.61 4.98 2.32
N MET A 115 -17.14 6.15 2.69
CA MET A 115 -18.45 6.23 3.34
C MET A 115 -19.60 5.89 2.39
N LEU A 116 -19.46 6.21 1.10
CA LEU A 116 -20.48 5.90 0.08
C LEU A 116 -20.46 4.43 -0.35
N ALA A 117 -19.27 3.80 -0.35
CA ALA A 117 -19.07 2.40 -0.70
C ALA A 117 -18.11 1.76 0.31
N PRO A 118 -18.58 1.41 1.52
CA PRO A 118 -17.73 0.88 2.57
C PRO A 118 -17.15 -0.47 2.15
N PRO A 119 -15.82 -0.65 2.25
CA PRO A 119 -15.20 -1.95 2.00
C PRO A 119 -15.63 -2.98 3.06
N PRO A 120 -15.63 -4.29 2.73
CA PRO A 120 -16.08 -5.34 3.64
C PRO A 120 -15.12 -5.62 4.81
N HIS A 121 -14.00 -4.90 4.88
CA HIS A 121 -12.99 -5.03 5.92
C HIS A 121 -12.65 -3.64 6.52
N PRO A 122 -12.11 -3.58 7.75
CA PRO A 122 -11.63 -2.34 8.34
C PRO A 122 -10.66 -1.61 7.41
N THR A 123 -10.98 -0.35 7.09
CA THR A 123 -10.19 0.49 6.20
C THR A 123 -10.08 1.89 6.77
N LYS A 124 -8.88 2.48 6.73
CA LYS A 124 -8.65 3.82 7.28
C LYS A 124 -7.62 4.62 6.47
N ILE A 125 -7.80 5.95 6.42
CA ILE A 125 -6.92 6.87 5.73
C ILE A 125 -6.16 7.70 6.75
N PHE A 126 -4.85 7.85 6.54
CA PHE A 126 -3.93 8.53 7.42
C PHE A 126 -3.14 9.62 6.68
N GLY A 127 -2.64 10.58 7.42
CA GLY A 127 -1.68 11.57 6.92
C GLY A 127 -0.23 11.18 7.17
N ARG A 128 0.03 10.17 8.03
CA ARG A 128 1.37 9.79 8.48
C ARG A 128 1.54 8.27 8.53
N THR A 129 2.67 7.80 8.01
CA THR A 129 2.98 6.36 7.97
C THR A 129 3.04 5.71 9.37
N PRO A 130 3.66 6.32 10.42
CA PRO A 130 3.70 5.71 11.74
C PRO A 130 2.31 5.42 12.34
N GLU A 131 1.35 6.32 12.13
CA GLU A 131 -0.03 6.17 12.62
C GLU A 131 -0.74 4.99 11.92
N ALA A 132 -0.57 4.89 10.59
CA ALA A 132 -1.14 3.80 9.80
C ALA A 132 -0.56 2.44 10.21
N VAL A 133 0.77 2.36 10.36
CA VAL A 133 1.46 1.14 10.78
C VAL A 133 1.04 0.72 12.19
N ALA A 134 0.97 1.66 13.14
CA ALA A 134 0.50 1.37 14.49
C ALA A 134 -0.93 0.82 14.51
N TRP A 135 -1.81 1.37 13.65
CA TRP A 135 -3.18 0.89 13.51
C TRP A 135 -3.27 -0.50 12.85
N LEU A 136 -2.38 -0.81 11.88
CA LEU A 136 -2.35 -2.11 11.20
C LEU A 136 -1.66 -3.22 12.01
N ALA A 137 -0.74 -2.87 12.89
CA ALA A 137 0.09 -3.85 13.61
C ALA A 137 -0.71 -4.98 14.30
N PRO A 138 -1.84 -4.74 15.00
CA PRO A 138 -2.63 -5.81 15.60
C PRO A 138 -3.20 -6.82 14.58
N TYR A 139 -3.56 -6.35 13.38
CA TYR A 139 -4.05 -7.21 12.30
C TYR A 139 -2.92 -8.04 11.70
N VAL A 140 -1.74 -7.43 11.50
CA VAL A 140 -0.54 -8.15 11.02
C VAL A 140 -0.11 -9.22 12.01
N GLN A 141 -0.06 -8.89 13.31
CA GLN A 141 0.29 -9.84 14.37
C GLN A 141 -0.65 -11.05 14.40
N ARG A 142 -1.94 -10.84 14.22
CA ARG A 142 -2.94 -11.93 14.17
C ARG A 142 -2.68 -12.90 13.04
N LEU A 143 -2.21 -12.43 11.88
CA LEU A 143 -1.98 -13.27 10.68
C LEU A 143 -0.55 -13.79 10.58
N SER A 144 0.43 -13.08 11.13
CA SER A 144 1.85 -13.32 10.88
C SER A 144 2.65 -13.69 12.14
N GLY A 145 2.04 -13.56 13.31
CA GLY A 145 2.68 -13.84 14.61
C GLY A 145 3.04 -12.59 15.42
N PRO A 146 3.26 -12.75 16.74
CA PRO A 146 3.45 -11.63 17.67
C PRO A 146 4.79 -10.91 17.51
N ASP A 147 5.72 -11.47 16.77
CA ASP A 147 7.03 -10.90 16.43
C ASP A 147 6.95 -9.72 15.46
N ALA A 148 5.80 -9.49 14.82
CA ALA A 148 5.54 -8.34 13.94
C ALA A 148 5.18 -7.09 14.77
N THR A 149 6.14 -6.50 15.48
CA THR A 149 5.86 -5.27 16.25
C THR A 149 5.62 -4.06 15.34
N ALA A 150 4.90 -3.06 15.82
CA ALA A 150 4.67 -1.83 15.07
C ALA A 150 6.00 -1.12 14.69
N ALA A 151 7.01 -1.18 15.57
CA ALA A 151 8.32 -0.61 15.29
C ALA A 151 9.06 -1.36 14.17
N ASP A 152 9.03 -2.69 14.18
CA ASP A 152 9.67 -3.51 13.13
C ASP A 152 8.96 -3.33 11.78
N LEU A 153 7.62 -3.29 11.79
CA LEU A 153 6.83 -3.01 10.59
C LEU A 153 7.14 -1.63 10.02
N LEU A 154 7.21 -0.59 10.87
CA LEU A 154 7.55 0.76 10.45
C LEU A 154 8.94 0.82 9.83
N ALA A 155 9.94 0.25 10.49
CA ALA A 155 11.30 0.19 9.98
C ALA A 155 11.40 -0.55 8.64
N ALA A 156 10.59 -1.59 8.42
CA ALA A 156 10.56 -2.31 7.15
C ALA A 156 9.89 -1.47 6.04
N VAL A 157 8.81 -0.75 6.37
CA VAL A 157 8.12 0.17 5.44
C VAL A 157 9.05 1.32 5.04
N GLU A 158 9.77 1.91 5.99
CA GLU A 158 10.74 2.98 5.72
C GLU A 158 11.85 2.51 4.78
N ARG A 159 12.44 1.34 5.03
CA ARG A 159 13.44 0.74 4.12
C ARG A 159 12.90 0.49 2.71
N LEU A 160 11.64 0.04 2.57
CA LEU A 160 11.03 -0.12 1.25
C LEU A 160 10.83 1.23 0.54
N CYS A 161 10.41 2.26 1.27
CA CYS A 161 10.27 3.61 0.74
C CYS A 161 11.63 4.21 0.34
N ASP A 162 12.68 3.98 1.12
CA ASP A 162 14.04 4.41 0.79
C ASP A 162 14.59 3.69 -0.45
N PHE A 163 14.37 2.37 -0.55
CA PHE A 163 14.67 1.61 -1.76
C PHE A 163 13.95 2.18 -2.98
N PHE A 164 12.65 2.48 -2.85
CA PHE A 164 11.86 3.07 -3.93
C PHE A 164 12.41 4.43 -4.38
N ARG A 165 12.75 5.32 -3.44
CA ARG A 165 13.36 6.63 -3.75
C ARG A 165 14.72 6.51 -4.42
N ALA A 166 15.55 5.55 -3.98
CA ALA A 166 16.87 5.31 -4.56
C ALA A 166 16.82 4.71 -5.98
N PHE A 167 15.77 3.95 -6.29
CA PHE A 167 15.57 3.34 -7.61
C PHE A 167 15.05 4.33 -8.66
N ARG A 168 14.69 5.53 -8.25
CA ARG A 168 14.08 6.55 -9.09
C ARG A 168 15.13 7.21 -10.01
N PRO A 169 14.88 7.33 -11.32
CA PRO A 169 15.72 8.17 -12.17
C PRO A 169 15.64 9.62 -11.68
N PRO A 170 16.75 10.39 -11.73
CA PRO A 170 16.71 11.81 -11.38
C PRO A 170 15.64 12.52 -12.21
N ALA A 171 14.90 13.41 -11.56
CA ALA A 171 13.91 14.23 -12.24
C ALA A 171 14.61 15.05 -13.33
N THR A 172 14.27 14.80 -14.58
CA THR A 172 14.72 15.59 -15.75
C THR A 172 13.91 16.89 -15.86
#